data_051a8cf4ad616c0e2dc96b1172bd0634
#
_entry.id   051a8cf4ad616c0e2dc96b1172bd0634
#
_cell.length_a   1.000
_cell.length_b   1.000
_cell.length_c   1.000
_cell.angle_alpha   90.00
_cell.angle_beta   90.00
_cell.angle_gamma   90.00
#
_symmetry.space_group_name_H-M   'P 1'
#
loop_
_entity.id
_entity.type
_entity.pdbx_description
1 polymer ?
#
loop_
_entity_poly.entity_id
_entity_poly.type
_entity_poly.pdbx_seq_one_letter_code
_entity_poly.pdbx_strand_id
1 'polypeptide(L)'
;MILEEKIYLWLLLLIPAVLLLYLVFRIWQKRARSKFAKPELLGYLSPNRSSFKPLLKVLLIVFALAALVVGLVNPKIGSQLETVKREGVDIVFAVDVSKSMEAEDIAPSRLEKSKQLVRQIIGNLGSDRVGIIAYAGSAFPQLPITTDYGSAEMFLESLNTDMISSQGTAIGDAIDLATGFFDDNQQTNRVMFIISDGEDHGGNIEDMARQAAEAGIRIYTIGVGTTKGGPIPIKRNGVIQNYKKDNQGETVIDKLDPSTLQEIAEEANGEYIDGSVTAEVTEKVQEELLTIEKTEFEAKQFADYKSQFQWFVGLAILLLLLDVFMLERKTSWIRRLNLFNEKRKTEE
;
A
#
# COMPACT_ATOMS: atom_id res chain seq x y z
N MET A 1 -21.00 3.63 -7.25
CA MET A 1 -21.56 4.03 -5.96
C MET A 1 -21.47 2.84 -5.01
N ILE A 2 -20.70 2.96 -3.94
CA ILE A 2 -20.56 1.91 -2.91
C ILE A 2 -21.20 2.43 -1.64
N LEU A 3 -22.01 1.59 -0.98
CA LEU A 3 -22.59 1.89 0.32
C LEU A 3 -21.65 1.30 1.38
N GLU A 4 -21.11 2.15 2.25
CA GLU A 4 -20.13 1.72 3.27
C GLU A 4 -20.82 0.90 4.36
N GLU A 5 -21.88 1.43 4.94
CA GLU A 5 -22.54 0.87 6.12
C GLU A 5 -23.99 0.45 5.81
N LYS A 6 -24.16 -0.68 5.13
CA LYS A 6 -25.48 -1.19 4.71
C LYS A 6 -26.43 -1.52 5.88
N ILE A 7 -25.88 -1.76 7.07
CA ILE A 7 -26.66 -2.14 8.25
C ILE A 7 -27.65 -1.05 8.65
N TYR A 8 -27.31 0.23 8.42
CA TYR A 8 -28.20 1.36 8.76
C TYR A 8 -29.45 1.46 7.88
N LEU A 9 -29.52 0.70 6.77
CA LEU A 9 -30.76 0.64 5.96
C LEU A 9 -31.94 0.11 6.78
N TRP A 10 -31.71 -0.70 7.82
CA TRP A 10 -32.76 -1.16 8.71
C TRP A 10 -33.47 -0.01 9.44
N LEU A 11 -32.81 1.14 9.63
CA LEU A 11 -33.43 2.32 10.23
C LEU A 11 -34.56 2.91 9.35
N LEU A 12 -34.65 2.56 8.06
CA LEU A 12 -35.80 2.92 7.24
C LEU A 12 -37.12 2.35 7.75
N LEU A 13 -37.08 1.28 8.57
CA LEU A 13 -38.25 0.74 9.24
C LEU A 13 -38.86 1.72 10.28
N LEU A 14 -38.13 2.74 10.71
CA LEU A 14 -38.67 3.83 11.52
C LEU A 14 -39.70 4.65 10.76
N ILE A 15 -39.61 4.75 9.43
CA ILE A 15 -40.55 5.52 8.61
C ILE A 15 -42.00 5.00 8.75
N PRO A 16 -42.29 3.71 8.47
CA PRO A 16 -43.63 3.19 8.67
C PRO A 16 -44.08 3.26 10.14
N ALA A 17 -43.15 3.12 11.09
CA ALA A 17 -43.51 3.29 12.53
C ALA A 17 -43.95 4.73 12.82
N VAL A 18 -43.26 5.75 12.34
CA VAL A 18 -43.64 7.17 12.47
C VAL A 18 -45.00 7.45 11.82
N LEU A 19 -45.23 6.92 10.62
CA LEU A 19 -46.51 7.07 9.90
C LEU A 19 -47.66 6.41 10.65
N LEU A 20 -47.45 5.22 11.19
CA LEU A 20 -48.44 4.51 11.99
C LEU A 20 -48.80 5.29 13.27
N LEU A 21 -47.77 5.80 13.95
CA LEU A 21 -47.94 6.62 15.16
C LEU A 21 -48.71 7.90 14.85
N TYR A 22 -48.43 8.53 13.73
CA TYR A 22 -49.19 9.68 13.24
C TYR A 22 -50.66 9.33 12.93
N LEU A 23 -50.94 8.21 12.30
CA LEU A 23 -52.29 7.75 12.00
C LEU A 23 -53.07 7.49 13.30
N VAL A 24 -52.49 6.78 14.27
CA VAL A 24 -53.07 6.53 15.57
C VAL A 24 -53.37 7.85 16.29
N PHE A 25 -52.41 8.78 16.29
CA PHE A 25 -52.59 10.11 16.89
C PHE A 25 -53.72 10.90 16.19
N ARG A 26 -53.83 10.86 14.88
CA ARG A 26 -54.90 11.50 14.13
C ARG A 26 -56.28 10.92 14.47
N ILE A 27 -56.37 9.59 14.58
CA ILE A 27 -57.64 8.91 14.97
C ILE A 27 -58.01 9.29 16.41
N TRP A 28 -57.06 9.25 17.31
CA TRP A 28 -57.26 9.64 18.70
C TRP A 28 -57.72 11.12 18.82
N GLN A 29 -57.03 12.00 18.14
CA GLN A 29 -57.35 13.43 18.08
C GLN A 29 -58.76 13.70 17.50
N LYS A 30 -59.15 12.95 16.47
CA LYS A 30 -60.49 13.04 15.90
C LYS A 30 -61.57 12.59 16.91
N ARG A 31 -61.32 11.48 17.62
CA ARG A 31 -62.19 10.96 18.67
C ARG A 31 -62.32 11.92 19.88
N ALA A 32 -61.15 12.44 20.32
CA ALA A 32 -61.13 13.40 21.42
C ALA A 32 -61.96 14.69 21.10
N ARG A 33 -61.78 15.21 19.87
CA ARG A 33 -62.55 16.40 19.42
C ARG A 33 -64.04 16.15 19.32
N SER A 34 -64.49 15.00 18.83
CA SER A 34 -65.90 14.66 18.73
C SER A 34 -66.57 14.50 20.10
N LYS A 35 -65.81 14.17 21.14
CA LYS A 35 -66.29 14.14 22.53
C LYS A 35 -66.39 15.54 23.16
N PHE A 36 -65.59 16.51 22.70
CA PHE A 36 -65.50 17.84 23.29
C PHE A 36 -66.57 18.78 22.75
N ALA A 37 -66.84 18.81 21.46
CA ALA A 37 -67.81 19.68 20.83
C ALA A 37 -68.29 19.18 19.46
N LYS A 38 -69.48 19.62 19.01
CA LYS A 38 -69.97 19.35 17.65
C LYS A 38 -68.99 19.96 16.61
N PRO A 39 -68.83 19.34 15.42
CA PRO A 39 -67.89 19.82 14.37
C PRO A 39 -68.12 21.27 13.94
N GLU A 40 -69.36 21.73 13.96
CA GLU A 40 -69.74 23.10 13.60
C GLU A 40 -69.17 24.14 14.56
N LEU A 41 -69.29 23.90 15.86
CA LEU A 41 -68.73 24.75 16.88
C LEU A 41 -67.21 24.78 16.91
N LEU A 42 -66.55 23.64 16.63
CA LEU A 42 -65.10 23.56 16.50
C LEU A 42 -64.60 24.40 15.31
N GLY A 43 -65.35 24.50 14.26
CA GLY A 43 -65.02 25.37 13.08
C GLY A 43 -65.02 26.87 13.45
N TYR A 44 -65.97 27.30 14.29
CA TYR A 44 -66.02 28.68 14.80
C TYR A 44 -64.91 28.99 15.80
N LEU A 45 -64.54 28.04 16.62
CA LEU A 45 -63.47 28.20 17.62
C LEU A 45 -62.05 28.17 17.04
N SER A 46 -61.87 27.59 15.87
CA SER A 46 -60.55 27.49 15.24
C SER A 46 -60.57 27.80 13.73
N PRO A 47 -60.96 29.05 13.30
CA PRO A 47 -61.12 29.38 11.88
C PRO A 47 -59.82 29.37 11.06
N ASN A 48 -58.70 29.57 11.72
CA ASN A 48 -57.38 29.66 11.07
C ASN A 48 -56.61 28.35 11.03
N ARG A 49 -57.21 27.21 11.34
CA ARG A 49 -56.57 25.91 11.33
C ARG A 49 -56.48 25.36 9.91
N SER A 50 -55.27 24.96 9.48
CA SER A 50 -55.09 24.26 8.22
C SER A 50 -55.25 22.75 8.39
N SER A 51 -55.97 22.10 7.49
CA SER A 51 -56.11 20.62 7.46
C SER A 51 -54.94 19.92 6.76
N PHE A 52 -54.21 20.64 5.92
CA PHE A 52 -53.13 20.12 5.07
C PHE A 52 -51.75 20.22 5.74
N LYS A 53 -51.48 21.31 6.45
CA LYS A 53 -50.17 21.55 7.08
C LYS A 53 -49.66 20.44 8.01
N PRO A 54 -50.52 19.82 8.85
CA PRO A 54 -50.06 18.70 9.67
C PRO A 54 -49.58 17.48 8.88
N LEU A 55 -50.18 17.21 7.71
CA LEU A 55 -49.72 16.18 6.79
C LEU A 55 -48.38 16.54 6.19
N LEU A 56 -48.22 17.79 5.74
CA LEU A 56 -47.00 18.29 5.16
C LEU A 56 -45.81 18.22 6.19
N LYS A 57 -46.07 18.56 7.44
CA LYS A 57 -45.08 18.42 8.52
C LYS A 57 -44.60 16.98 8.69
N VAL A 58 -45.53 16.03 8.72
CA VAL A 58 -45.13 14.61 8.80
C VAL A 58 -44.31 14.16 7.60
N LEU A 59 -44.68 14.61 6.41
CA LEU A 59 -43.89 14.33 5.21
C LEU A 59 -42.48 14.91 5.29
N LEU A 60 -42.33 16.16 5.78
CA LEU A 60 -41.02 16.77 5.99
C LEU A 60 -40.17 15.95 6.97
N ILE A 61 -40.75 15.51 8.09
CA ILE A 61 -40.07 14.67 9.07
C ILE A 61 -39.65 13.31 8.47
N VAL A 62 -40.54 12.69 7.69
CA VAL A 62 -40.27 11.40 7.03
C VAL A 62 -39.12 11.55 6.00
N PHE A 63 -39.15 12.61 5.18
CA PHE A 63 -38.09 12.87 4.23
C PHE A 63 -36.76 13.24 4.92
N ALA A 64 -36.81 14.00 6.02
CA ALA A 64 -35.64 14.31 6.81
C ALA A 64 -35.03 13.03 7.42
N LEU A 65 -35.86 12.13 7.96
CA LEU A 65 -35.44 10.85 8.50
C LEU A 65 -34.81 9.97 7.41
N ALA A 66 -35.44 9.89 6.23
CA ALA A 66 -34.90 9.15 5.09
C ALA A 66 -33.53 9.71 4.65
N ALA A 67 -33.39 11.02 4.57
CA ALA A 67 -32.13 11.68 4.24
C ALA A 67 -31.05 11.41 5.29
N LEU A 68 -31.38 11.42 6.58
CA LEU A 68 -30.45 11.06 7.65
C LEU A 68 -29.99 9.61 7.53
N VAL A 69 -30.91 8.68 7.28
CA VAL A 69 -30.56 7.27 7.10
C VAL A 69 -29.62 7.08 5.90
N VAL A 70 -29.90 7.75 4.78
CA VAL A 70 -28.99 7.70 3.61
C VAL A 70 -27.64 8.34 3.95
N GLY A 71 -27.60 9.41 4.72
CA GLY A 71 -26.36 10.00 5.24
C GLY A 71 -25.55 9.04 6.09
N LEU A 72 -26.21 8.28 6.99
CA LEU A 72 -25.56 7.27 7.84
C LEU A 72 -25.01 6.08 7.03
N VAL A 73 -25.68 5.69 5.95
CA VAL A 73 -25.20 4.64 5.04
C VAL A 73 -23.94 5.07 4.28
N ASN A 74 -23.62 6.37 4.29
CA ASN A 74 -22.46 6.98 3.68
C ASN A 74 -22.21 6.52 2.23
N PRO A 75 -23.02 7.00 1.27
CA PRO A 75 -22.83 6.68 -0.13
C PRO A 75 -21.51 7.30 -0.63
N LYS A 76 -20.59 6.46 -1.07
CA LYS A 76 -19.32 6.86 -1.68
C LYS A 76 -19.48 6.90 -3.20
N ILE A 77 -19.22 8.05 -3.79
CA ILE A 77 -19.37 8.29 -5.25
C ILE A 77 -18.05 8.84 -5.80
N GLY A 78 -17.64 8.29 -6.92
CA GLY A 78 -16.41 8.67 -7.61
C GLY A 78 -15.20 7.88 -7.11
N SER A 79 -14.41 7.41 -8.04
CA SER A 79 -13.04 6.98 -7.82
C SER A 79 -12.15 8.11 -8.32
N GLN A 80 -11.54 8.87 -7.45
CA GLN A 80 -10.33 9.58 -7.83
C GLN A 80 -9.20 8.57 -7.70
N LEU A 81 -8.59 8.22 -8.80
CA LEU A 81 -7.31 7.52 -8.80
C LEU A 81 -6.30 8.54 -8.29
N GLU A 82 -6.03 8.54 -7.02
CA GLU A 82 -4.89 9.26 -6.48
C GLU A 82 -3.65 8.45 -6.82
N THR A 83 -2.89 8.92 -7.77
CA THR A 83 -1.53 8.45 -8.00
C THR A 83 -0.69 8.95 -6.84
N VAL A 84 -0.41 8.09 -5.89
CA VAL A 84 0.59 8.41 -4.86
C VAL A 84 1.94 8.37 -5.57
N LYS A 85 2.49 9.53 -5.87
CA LYS A 85 3.86 9.64 -6.34
C LYS A 85 4.78 9.22 -5.20
N ARG A 86 5.59 8.21 -5.44
CA ARG A 86 6.68 7.82 -4.55
C ARG A 86 7.99 8.19 -5.22
N GLU A 87 8.92 8.68 -4.42
CA GLU A 87 10.28 8.94 -4.86
C GLU A 87 11.18 7.84 -4.30
N GLY A 88 11.97 7.22 -5.14
CA GLY A 88 12.88 6.16 -4.73
C GLY A 88 13.88 5.77 -5.80
N VAL A 89 14.71 4.79 -5.48
CA VAL A 89 15.75 4.20 -6.29
C VAL A 89 15.40 2.74 -6.56
N ASP A 90 15.75 2.22 -7.70
CA ASP A 90 15.68 0.79 -8.01
C ASP A 90 16.98 0.12 -7.59
N ILE A 91 16.87 -0.82 -6.67
CA ILE A 91 18.01 -1.52 -6.07
C ILE A 91 17.93 -2.99 -6.41
N VAL A 92 18.99 -3.54 -7.02
CA VAL A 92 19.11 -4.98 -7.25
C VAL A 92 20.24 -5.53 -6.39
N PHE A 93 19.92 -6.51 -5.54
CA PHE A 93 20.91 -7.26 -4.78
C PHE A 93 21.28 -8.54 -5.52
N ALA A 94 22.51 -8.66 -5.98
CA ALA A 94 23.09 -9.89 -6.50
C ALA A 94 23.87 -10.58 -5.39
N VAL A 95 23.36 -11.71 -4.94
CA VAL A 95 23.93 -12.47 -3.84
C VAL A 95 24.62 -13.71 -4.36
N ASP A 96 25.90 -13.83 -4.06
CA ASP A 96 26.68 -15.02 -4.35
C ASP A 96 26.21 -16.20 -3.50
N VAL A 97 25.85 -17.30 -4.15
CA VAL A 97 25.46 -18.55 -3.52
C VAL A 97 26.37 -19.70 -3.93
N SER A 98 27.58 -19.40 -4.36
CA SER A 98 28.63 -20.39 -4.64
C SER A 98 29.04 -21.16 -3.41
N LYS A 99 29.73 -22.27 -3.58
CA LYS A 99 30.15 -23.12 -2.46
C LYS A 99 31.18 -22.47 -1.53
N SER A 100 31.97 -21.50 -2.02
CA SER A 100 32.89 -20.71 -1.20
C SER A 100 32.15 -19.92 -0.12
N MET A 101 30.91 -19.51 -0.40
CA MET A 101 30.07 -18.77 0.56
C MET A 101 29.59 -19.61 1.77
N GLU A 102 29.88 -20.91 1.79
CA GLU A 102 29.71 -21.76 3.00
C GLU A 102 30.87 -21.58 4.01
N ALA A 103 31.97 -20.94 3.61
CA ALA A 103 33.09 -20.71 4.51
C ALA A 103 32.67 -19.96 5.77
N GLU A 104 33.27 -20.35 6.91
CA GLU A 104 32.95 -19.85 8.25
C GLU A 104 34.07 -18.96 8.81
N ASP A 105 34.84 -18.32 7.96
CA ASP A 105 35.83 -17.32 8.35
C ASP A 105 35.19 -16.00 8.84
N ILE A 106 33.93 -15.77 8.47
CA ILE A 106 33.03 -14.80 9.08
C ILE A 106 31.80 -15.52 9.63
N ALA A 107 31.41 -15.24 10.85
CA ALA A 107 30.27 -15.89 11.49
C ALA A 107 28.90 -15.34 10.99
N PRO A 108 27.88 -16.19 10.78
CA PRO A 108 27.89 -17.66 10.95
C PRO A 108 28.50 -18.39 9.74
N SER A 109 28.34 -17.88 8.53
CA SER A 109 29.03 -18.20 7.30
C SER A 109 28.97 -16.97 6.40
N ARG A 110 29.72 -16.94 5.29
CA ARG A 110 29.70 -15.81 4.35
C ARG A 110 28.29 -15.60 3.79
N LEU A 111 27.57 -16.66 3.39
CA LEU A 111 26.21 -16.54 2.86
C LEU A 111 25.23 -16.01 3.91
N GLU A 112 25.25 -16.54 5.12
CA GLU A 112 24.38 -16.05 6.19
C GLU A 112 24.69 -14.61 6.59
N LYS A 113 25.95 -14.22 6.55
CA LYS A 113 26.38 -12.84 6.73
C LYS A 113 25.85 -11.95 5.61
N SER A 114 25.93 -12.38 4.35
CA SER A 114 25.37 -11.68 3.19
C SER A 114 23.86 -11.46 3.33
N LYS A 115 23.10 -12.48 3.74
CA LYS A 115 21.67 -12.37 4.03
C LYS A 115 21.40 -11.35 5.13
N GLN A 116 22.17 -11.34 6.20
CA GLN A 116 22.03 -10.38 7.29
C GLN A 116 22.27 -8.95 6.81
N LEU A 117 23.29 -8.72 5.99
CA LEU A 117 23.61 -7.42 5.41
C LEU A 117 22.44 -6.91 4.55
N VAL A 118 21.99 -7.71 3.60
CA VAL A 118 20.88 -7.35 2.71
C VAL A 118 19.60 -7.09 3.49
N ARG A 119 19.27 -7.93 4.49
CA ARG A 119 18.10 -7.73 5.36
C ARG A 119 18.15 -6.40 6.10
N GLN A 120 19.33 -6.04 6.65
CA GLN A 120 19.47 -4.75 7.34
C GLN A 120 19.39 -3.57 6.39
N ILE A 121 19.95 -3.69 5.20
CA ILE A 121 19.81 -2.65 4.17
C ILE A 121 18.33 -2.47 3.81
N ILE A 122 17.63 -3.56 3.47
CA ILE A 122 16.18 -3.53 3.12
C ILE A 122 15.35 -2.92 4.26
N GLY A 123 15.65 -3.28 5.51
CA GLY A 123 14.93 -2.76 6.68
C GLY A 123 15.07 -1.25 6.90
N ASN A 124 16.09 -0.62 6.32
CA ASN A 124 16.33 0.82 6.39
C ASN A 124 15.84 1.60 5.15
N LEU A 125 15.34 0.90 4.12
CA LEU A 125 14.77 1.52 2.92
C LEU A 125 13.38 2.10 3.22
N GLY A 126 13.06 3.23 2.60
CA GLY A 126 11.76 3.91 2.78
C GLY A 126 10.77 3.61 1.66
N SER A 127 11.07 4.11 0.47
CA SER A 127 10.20 4.02 -0.70
C SER A 127 10.86 3.35 -1.90
N ASP A 128 12.09 2.88 -1.73
CA ASP A 128 12.89 2.29 -2.79
C ASP A 128 12.33 0.93 -3.22
N ARG A 129 12.61 0.50 -4.45
CA ARG A 129 12.20 -0.81 -4.96
C ARG A 129 13.40 -1.76 -4.92
N VAL A 130 13.14 -3.01 -4.57
CA VAL A 130 14.21 -4.01 -4.43
C VAL A 130 13.97 -5.22 -5.33
N GLY A 131 15.02 -5.71 -5.96
CA GLY A 131 15.08 -6.98 -6.67
C GLY A 131 16.20 -7.85 -6.11
N ILE A 132 16.10 -9.17 -6.28
CA ILE A 132 17.10 -10.12 -5.80
C ILE A 132 17.49 -11.07 -6.93
N ILE A 133 18.79 -11.19 -7.16
CA ILE A 133 19.42 -12.16 -8.05
C ILE A 133 20.31 -13.07 -7.19
N ALA A 134 20.22 -14.38 -7.40
CA ALA A 134 21.19 -15.33 -6.87
C ALA A 134 22.12 -15.78 -8.00
N TYR A 135 23.40 -15.86 -7.75
CA TYR A 135 24.35 -16.32 -8.75
C TYR A 135 25.44 -17.23 -8.15
N ALA A 136 25.96 -18.09 -8.98
CA ALA A 136 27.13 -18.94 -8.76
C ALA A 136 27.80 -19.16 -10.13
N GLY A 137 27.89 -20.37 -10.66
CA GLY A 137 28.33 -20.60 -12.05
C GLY A 137 27.37 -20.10 -13.14
N SER A 138 26.27 -19.47 -12.78
CA SER A 138 25.28 -18.76 -13.62
C SER A 138 24.38 -17.93 -12.73
N ALA A 139 23.69 -16.93 -13.30
CA ALA A 139 22.79 -16.06 -12.55
C ALA A 139 21.32 -16.43 -12.75
N PHE A 140 20.50 -16.29 -11.67
CA PHE A 140 19.09 -16.60 -11.68
C PHE A 140 18.26 -15.54 -10.96
N PRO A 141 17.12 -15.10 -11.53
CA PRO A 141 16.24 -14.16 -10.88
C PRO A 141 15.50 -14.85 -9.71
N GLN A 142 15.57 -14.26 -8.53
CA GLN A 142 14.85 -14.73 -7.35
C GLN A 142 13.61 -13.87 -7.09
N LEU A 143 13.76 -12.55 -7.15
CA LEU A 143 12.68 -11.62 -6.95
C LEU A 143 12.79 -10.46 -7.96
N PRO A 144 11.78 -10.23 -8.81
CA PRO A 144 11.72 -9.02 -9.64
C PRO A 144 11.61 -7.77 -8.78
N ILE A 145 11.96 -6.60 -9.35
CA ILE A 145 11.90 -5.31 -8.64
C ILE A 145 10.50 -5.06 -8.09
N THR A 146 10.40 -4.86 -6.78
CA THR A 146 9.15 -4.68 -6.04
C THR A 146 9.31 -3.76 -4.84
N THR A 147 8.21 -3.19 -4.36
CA THR A 147 8.12 -2.47 -3.06
C THR A 147 7.71 -3.39 -1.91
N ASP A 148 7.51 -4.68 -2.16
CA ASP A 148 7.13 -5.66 -1.13
C ASP A 148 8.36 -6.21 -0.42
N TYR A 149 8.79 -5.51 0.63
CA TYR A 149 9.96 -5.92 1.43
C TYR A 149 9.74 -7.24 2.17
N GLY A 150 8.49 -7.58 2.53
CA GLY A 150 8.18 -8.86 3.15
C GLY A 150 8.47 -10.05 2.22
N SER A 151 8.10 -9.91 0.95
CA SER A 151 8.47 -10.88 -0.09
C SER A 151 9.99 -10.91 -0.30
N ALA A 152 10.66 -9.75 -0.29
CA ALA A 152 12.11 -9.68 -0.44
C ALA A 152 12.84 -10.43 0.68
N GLU A 153 12.44 -10.23 1.93
CA GLU A 153 13.01 -10.97 3.06
C GLU A 153 12.78 -12.48 2.96
N MET A 154 11.58 -12.90 2.54
CA MET A 154 11.25 -14.32 2.36
C MET A 154 12.14 -14.98 1.30
N PHE A 155 12.31 -14.34 0.12
CA PHE A 155 13.18 -14.87 -0.93
C PHE A 155 14.64 -14.86 -0.52
N LEU A 156 15.10 -13.81 0.15
CA LEU A 156 16.46 -13.73 0.68
C LEU A 156 16.76 -14.88 1.66
N GLU A 157 15.83 -15.20 2.55
CA GLU A 157 15.99 -16.29 3.51
C GLU A 157 16.08 -17.67 2.82
N SER A 158 15.40 -17.84 1.70
CA SER A 158 15.38 -19.09 0.93
C SER A 158 16.70 -19.39 0.20
N LEU A 159 17.58 -18.38 0.05
CA LEU A 159 18.86 -18.55 -0.64
C LEU A 159 19.72 -19.61 0.05
N ASN A 160 20.31 -20.48 -0.73
CA ASN A 160 21.24 -21.51 -0.25
C ASN A 160 22.21 -21.91 -1.37
N THR A 161 23.34 -22.50 -1.02
CA THR A 161 24.40 -22.86 -1.96
C THR A 161 24.09 -24.08 -2.83
N ASP A 162 22.98 -24.77 -2.60
CA ASP A 162 22.54 -25.93 -3.41
C ASP A 162 21.53 -25.54 -4.49
N MET A 163 21.13 -24.27 -4.55
CA MET A 163 20.14 -23.78 -5.52
C MET A 163 20.64 -23.87 -6.97
N ILE A 164 21.92 -23.68 -7.18
CA ILE A 164 22.53 -23.59 -8.50
C ILE A 164 23.46 -24.78 -8.70
N SER A 165 23.15 -25.58 -9.71
CA SER A 165 23.92 -26.79 -9.98
C SER A 165 25.29 -26.51 -10.65
N SER A 166 25.42 -25.39 -11.38
CA SER A 166 26.67 -24.98 -12.00
C SER A 166 27.62 -24.49 -10.93
N GLN A 167 28.83 -25.09 -10.87
CA GLN A 167 29.89 -24.68 -9.97
C GLN A 167 30.69 -23.51 -10.56
N GLY A 168 31.24 -22.68 -9.71
CA GLY A 168 32.00 -21.48 -10.08
C GLY A 168 31.25 -20.23 -9.67
N THR A 169 31.80 -19.08 -10.06
CA THR A 169 31.26 -17.75 -9.81
C THR A 169 31.27 -16.97 -11.11
N ALA A 170 30.12 -16.55 -11.59
CA ALA A 170 29.92 -15.80 -12.82
C ALA A 170 29.28 -14.44 -12.49
N ILE A 171 30.11 -13.51 -11.99
CA ILE A 171 29.67 -12.16 -11.61
C ILE A 171 29.13 -11.42 -12.86
N GLY A 172 29.76 -11.61 -14.02
CA GLY A 172 29.33 -11.02 -15.26
C GLY A 172 27.89 -11.38 -15.66
N ASP A 173 27.48 -12.66 -15.50
CA ASP A 173 26.11 -13.10 -15.76
C ASP A 173 25.11 -12.39 -14.81
N ALA A 174 25.52 -12.12 -13.57
CA ALA A 174 24.68 -11.39 -12.63
C ALA A 174 24.49 -9.92 -13.02
N ILE A 175 25.53 -9.28 -13.55
CA ILE A 175 25.48 -7.90 -14.07
C ILE A 175 24.57 -7.82 -15.30
N ASP A 176 24.74 -8.75 -16.25
CA ASP A 176 23.91 -8.80 -17.47
C ASP A 176 22.44 -9.04 -17.13
N LEU A 177 22.17 -10.00 -16.24
CA LEU A 177 20.81 -10.27 -15.77
C LEU A 177 20.20 -9.06 -15.04
N ALA A 178 20.97 -8.35 -14.21
CA ALA A 178 20.51 -7.16 -13.51
C ALA A 178 20.13 -6.04 -14.48
N THR A 179 20.85 -5.88 -15.57
CA THR A 179 20.55 -4.89 -16.61
C THR A 179 19.15 -5.12 -17.19
N GLY A 180 18.74 -6.39 -17.36
CA GLY A 180 17.39 -6.75 -17.79
C GLY A 180 16.29 -6.61 -16.71
N PHE A 181 16.64 -6.43 -15.44
CA PHE A 181 15.70 -6.22 -14.35
C PHE A 181 15.13 -4.80 -14.31
N PHE A 182 15.91 -3.82 -14.76
CA PHE A 182 15.52 -2.44 -14.74
C PHE A 182 14.61 -2.10 -15.92
N ASP A 183 13.47 -1.48 -15.65
CA ASP A 183 12.50 -1.09 -16.68
C ASP A 183 12.95 0.24 -17.34
N ASP A 184 13.20 0.20 -18.64
CA ASP A 184 13.62 1.37 -19.43
C ASP A 184 12.54 2.47 -19.51
N ASN A 185 11.27 2.13 -19.27
CA ASN A 185 10.17 3.09 -19.31
C ASN A 185 10.04 3.93 -18.05
N GLN A 186 10.65 3.49 -16.95
CA GLN A 186 10.65 4.22 -15.69
C GLN A 186 12.06 4.79 -15.48
N GLN A 187 12.24 6.06 -15.76
CA GLN A 187 13.54 6.77 -15.62
C GLN A 187 14.00 6.85 -14.15
N THR A 188 14.04 5.72 -13.44
CA THR A 188 14.52 5.62 -12.07
C THR A 188 16.04 5.51 -12.03
N ASN A 189 16.67 6.04 -10.98
CA ASN A 189 18.08 5.77 -10.73
C ASN A 189 18.26 4.29 -10.35
N ARG A 190 19.29 3.67 -10.88
CA ARG A 190 19.51 2.22 -10.87
C ARG A 190 20.78 1.91 -10.09
N VAL A 191 20.63 1.07 -9.09
CA VAL A 191 21.74 0.67 -8.22
C VAL A 191 21.78 -0.85 -8.12
N MET A 192 22.94 -1.42 -8.24
CA MET A 192 23.20 -2.84 -8.01
C MET A 192 24.18 -3.00 -6.87
N PHE A 193 23.88 -3.88 -5.94
CA PHE A 193 24.81 -4.34 -4.90
C PHE A 193 25.21 -5.78 -5.21
N ILE A 194 26.50 -6.02 -5.43
CA ILE A 194 27.06 -7.35 -5.58
C ILE A 194 27.67 -7.76 -4.26
N ILE A 195 27.23 -8.90 -3.71
CA ILE A 195 27.70 -9.42 -2.43
C ILE A 195 28.41 -10.76 -2.68
N SER A 196 29.73 -10.79 -2.56
CA SER A 196 30.58 -11.93 -2.89
C SER A 196 31.86 -11.95 -2.07
N ASP A 197 32.60 -13.03 -2.16
CA ASP A 197 33.99 -13.14 -1.73
C ASP A 197 35.02 -12.74 -2.82
N GLY A 198 34.54 -12.36 -4.00
CA GLY A 198 35.35 -11.84 -5.09
C GLY A 198 35.99 -12.91 -5.98
N GLU A 199 35.77 -14.22 -5.72
CA GLU A 199 36.16 -15.22 -6.72
C GLU A 199 35.37 -15.05 -8.01
N ASP A 200 36.04 -15.00 -9.13
CA ASP A 200 35.39 -15.04 -10.45
C ASP A 200 36.09 -16.02 -11.41
N HIS A 201 35.27 -16.72 -12.17
CA HIS A 201 35.71 -17.71 -13.14
C HIS A 201 35.23 -17.39 -14.56
N GLY A 202 34.51 -16.26 -14.76
CA GLY A 202 33.84 -15.93 -16.01
C GLY A 202 34.70 -15.15 -17.02
N GLY A 203 35.60 -14.30 -16.53
CA GLY A 203 36.37 -13.37 -17.35
C GLY A 203 35.52 -12.24 -17.96
N ASN A 204 36.15 -11.15 -18.37
CA ASN A 204 35.49 -10.00 -19.02
C ASN A 204 34.54 -9.17 -18.14
N ILE A 205 34.71 -9.24 -16.81
CA ILE A 205 33.84 -8.58 -15.84
C ILE A 205 33.90 -7.06 -15.97
N GLU A 206 35.10 -6.51 -16.18
CA GLU A 206 35.34 -5.08 -16.36
C GLU A 206 34.51 -4.50 -17.51
N ASP A 207 34.48 -5.21 -18.67
CA ASP A 207 33.65 -4.76 -19.80
C ASP A 207 32.17 -4.79 -19.51
N MET A 208 31.69 -5.79 -18.73
CA MET A 208 30.29 -5.87 -18.32
C MET A 208 29.94 -4.79 -17.29
N ALA A 209 30.82 -4.49 -16.35
CA ALA A 209 30.65 -3.39 -15.40
C ALA A 209 30.57 -2.04 -16.10
N ARG A 210 31.43 -1.82 -17.10
CA ARG A 210 31.41 -0.62 -17.93
C ARG A 210 30.13 -0.50 -18.75
N GLN A 211 29.63 -1.58 -19.35
CA GLN A 211 28.37 -1.59 -20.08
C GLN A 211 27.20 -1.26 -19.16
N ALA A 212 27.20 -1.78 -17.94
CA ALA A 212 26.19 -1.45 -16.92
C ALA A 212 26.26 0.05 -16.56
N ALA A 213 27.45 0.62 -16.40
CA ALA A 213 27.64 2.04 -16.17
C ALA A 213 27.10 2.90 -17.33
N GLU A 214 27.36 2.49 -18.58
CA GLU A 214 26.80 3.14 -19.77
C GLU A 214 25.27 3.07 -19.82
N ALA A 215 24.68 2.00 -19.29
CA ALA A 215 23.23 1.86 -19.09
C ALA A 215 22.68 2.65 -17.88
N GLY A 216 23.52 3.42 -17.19
CA GLY A 216 23.13 4.23 -16.03
C GLY A 216 22.99 3.45 -14.73
N ILE A 217 23.56 2.27 -14.63
CA ILE A 217 23.54 1.44 -13.42
C ILE A 217 24.83 1.71 -12.63
N ARG A 218 24.71 2.07 -11.34
CA ARG A 218 25.83 2.14 -10.41
C ARG A 218 25.98 0.80 -9.70
N ILE A 219 27.19 0.24 -9.67
CA ILE A 219 27.45 -1.03 -9.00
C ILE A 219 28.31 -0.81 -7.77
N TYR A 220 27.75 -1.13 -6.62
CA TYR A 220 28.51 -1.20 -5.37
C TYR A 220 28.80 -2.67 -5.06
N THR A 221 30.00 -2.95 -4.62
CA THR A 221 30.41 -4.32 -4.26
C THR A 221 30.64 -4.42 -2.77
N ILE A 222 30.14 -5.49 -2.17
CA ILE A 222 30.28 -5.78 -0.74
C ILE A 222 31.08 -7.08 -0.60
N GLY A 223 32.32 -6.98 -0.12
CA GLY A 223 33.18 -8.13 0.09
C GLY A 223 32.87 -8.85 1.38
N VAL A 224 32.56 -10.14 1.31
CA VAL A 224 32.24 -10.96 2.49
C VAL A 224 33.23 -12.11 2.62
N GLY A 225 34.02 -12.08 3.68
CA GLY A 225 35.10 -13.03 3.92
C GLY A 225 36.28 -12.34 4.58
N THR A 226 37.38 -13.07 4.75
CA THR A 226 38.61 -12.53 5.25
C THR A 226 39.76 -12.81 4.28
N THR A 227 40.78 -11.96 4.27
CA THR A 227 42.00 -12.17 3.48
C THR A 227 42.85 -13.35 3.97
N LYS A 228 42.61 -13.79 5.21
CA LYS A 228 43.22 -15.03 5.72
C LYS A 228 42.52 -16.27 5.17
N GLY A 229 41.23 -16.12 4.91
CA GLY A 229 40.36 -17.15 4.39
C GLY A 229 39.96 -18.19 5.44
N GLY A 230 39.10 -19.11 4.99
CA GLY A 230 38.64 -20.22 5.78
C GLY A 230 38.40 -21.48 4.95
N PRO A 231 38.35 -22.65 5.61
CA PRO A 231 38.03 -23.89 4.93
C PRO A 231 36.53 -23.94 4.61
N ILE A 232 36.19 -24.48 3.44
CA ILE A 232 34.82 -24.68 3.02
C ILE A 232 34.28 -25.97 3.64
N PRO A 233 33.29 -25.92 4.57
CA PRO A 233 32.74 -27.10 5.21
C PRO A 233 31.83 -27.90 4.29
N ILE A 234 31.92 -29.21 4.29
CA ILE A 234 30.98 -30.13 3.67
C ILE A 234 30.01 -30.60 4.77
N LYS A 235 28.81 -30.06 4.76
CA LYS A 235 27.78 -30.35 5.78
C LYS A 235 26.82 -31.42 5.29
N ARG A 236 26.44 -32.31 6.19
CA ARG A 236 25.33 -33.26 5.97
C ARG A 236 24.39 -33.21 7.16
N ASN A 237 23.14 -32.89 6.91
CA ASN A 237 22.12 -32.64 7.96
C ASN A 237 22.57 -31.57 8.99
N GLY A 238 23.22 -30.49 8.53
CA GLY A 238 23.72 -29.41 9.40
C GLY A 238 24.98 -29.70 10.19
N VAL A 239 25.56 -30.91 10.07
CA VAL A 239 26.79 -31.32 10.77
C VAL A 239 27.95 -31.36 9.79
N ILE A 240 29.05 -30.70 10.14
CA ILE A 240 30.29 -30.75 9.35
C ILE A 240 30.83 -32.17 9.33
N GLN A 241 30.89 -32.78 8.16
CA GLN A 241 31.43 -34.12 7.94
C GLN A 241 32.92 -34.04 7.55
N ASN A 242 33.25 -33.07 6.73
CA ASN A 242 34.59 -32.87 6.17
C ASN A 242 34.73 -31.43 5.66
N TYR A 243 35.91 -31.11 5.15
CA TYR A 243 36.18 -29.88 4.45
C TYR A 243 36.54 -30.17 2.99
N LYS A 244 36.25 -29.22 2.08
CA LYS A 244 36.59 -29.32 0.67
C LYS A 244 38.10 -29.53 0.53
N LYS A 245 38.51 -30.50 -0.27
CA LYS A 245 39.88 -30.85 -0.55
C LYS A 245 40.22 -30.60 -1.99
N ASP A 246 41.44 -30.23 -2.24
CA ASP A 246 42.04 -30.14 -3.56
C ASP A 246 42.39 -31.51 -4.16
N ASN A 247 42.97 -31.50 -5.36
CA ASN A 247 43.39 -32.73 -6.05
C ASN A 247 44.57 -33.43 -5.39
N GLN A 248 45.21 -32.79 -4.40
CA GLN A 248 46.35 -33.35 -3.64
C GLN A 248 45.87 -33.90 -2.29
N GLY A 249 44.59 -33.69 -1.95
CA GLY A 249 43.98 -34.12 -0.68
C GLY A 249 44.14 -33.13 0.47
N GLU A 250 44.67 -31.93 0.18
CA GLU A 250 44.80 -30.86 1.17
C GLU A 250 43.50 -30.07 1.30
N THR A 251 43.23 -29.50 2.47
CA THR A 251 42.04 -28.67 2.69
C THR A 251 42.15 -27.34 1.92
N VAL A 252 41.18 -27.06 1.09
CA VAL A 252 41.10 -25.78 0.37
C VAL A 252 40.79 -24.67 1.37
N ILE A 253 41.65 -23.66 1.41
CA ILE A 253 41.40 -22.40 2.12
C ILE A 253 41.01 -21.35 1.12
N ASP A 254 39.75 -20.98 1.17
CA ASP A 254 39.18 -19.96 0.32
C ASP A 254 39.37 -18.59 0.97
N LYS A 255 39.67 -17.54 0.15
CA LYS A 255 40.02 -16.20 0.64
C LYS A 255 39.20 -15.15 -0.06
N LEU A 256 38.84 -14.10 0.66
CA LEU A 256 38.30 -12.91 0.03
C LEU A 256 39.32 -12.29 -0.92
N ASP A 257 38.91 -12.05 -2.16
CA ASP A 257 39.65 -11.23 -3.13
C ASP A 257 38.96 -9.85 -3.31
N PRO A 258 39.43 -8.83 -2.58
CA PRO A 258 38.84 -7.51 -2.69
C PRO A 258 39.25 -6.79 -3.99
N SER A 259 40.28 -7.22 -4.70
CA SER A 259 40.77 -6.52 -5.90
C SER A 259 39.76 -6.60 -7.03
N THR A 260 39.26 -7.80 -7.33
CA THR A 260 38.20 -8.00 -8.35
C THR A 260 36.95 -7.16 -8.04
N LEU A 261 36.51 -7.12 -6.78
CA LEU A 261 35.35 -6.35 -6.36
C LEU A 261 35.58 -4.85 -6.46
N GLN A 262 36.80 -4.37 -6.16
CA GLN A 262 37.17 -2.97 -6.32
C GLN A 262 37.17 -2.55 -7.78
N GLU A 263 37.73 -3.33 -8.67
CA GLU A 263 37.75 -3.09 -10.10
C GLU A 263 36.34 -2.98 -10.69
N ILE A 264 35.43 -3.89 -10.31
CA ILE A 264 34.04 -3.85 -10.76
C ILE A 264 33.34 -2.56 -10.29
N ALA A 265 33.54 -2.19 -9.04
CA ALA A 265 32.90 -0.99 -8.48
C ALA A 265 33.41 0.29 -9.14
N GLU A 266 34.71 0.40 -9.34
CA GLU A 266 35.34 1.55 -9.99
C GLU A 266 34.87 1.73 -11.45
N GLU A 267 34.83 0.64 -12.24
CA GLU A 267 34.37 0.69 -13.63
C GLU A 267 32.86 1.05 -13.73
N ALA A 268 32.04 0.75 -12.69
CA ALA A 268 30.63 1.02 -12.67
C ALA A 268 30.21 2.25 -11.84
N ASN A 269 31.12 3.20 -11.59
CA ASN A 269 30.88 4.44 -10.86
C ASN A 269 30.31 4.22 -9.43
N GLY A 270 30.67 3.12 -8.80
CA GLY A 270 30.32 2.80 -7.43
C GLY A 270 31.56 2.70 -6.53
N GLU A 271 31.41 1.98 -5.43
CA GLU A 271 32.47 1.82 -4.44
C GLU A 271 32.46 0.40 -3.84
N TYR A 272 33.66 -0.09 -3.48
CA TYR A 272 33.81 -1.32 -2.70
C TYR A 272 33.57 -1.06 -1.22
N ILE A 273 32.83 -1.94 -0.56
CA ILE A 273 32.50 -1.88 0.88
C ILE A 273 32.96 -3.17 1.54
N ASP A 274 33.69 -3.06 2.64
CA ASP A 274 34.07 -4.22 3.45
C ASP A 274 32.86 -4.73 4.25
N GLY A 275 32.42 -5.95 3.95
CA GLY A 275 31.25 -6.61 4.56
C GLY A 275 31.47 -7.15 5.97
N SER A 276 32.67 -6.99 6.57
CA SER A 276 32.99 -7.55 7.88
C SER A 276 32.15 -6.98 9.02
N VAL A 277 31.88 -5.67 9.00
CA VAL A 277 31.11 -4.96 10.05
C VAL A 277 29.77 -4.49 9.51
N THR A 278 28.67 -5.16 9.89
CA THR A 278 27.34 -4.91 9.34
C THR A 278 26.86 -3.48 9.55
N ALA A 279 27.16 -2.86 10.69
CA ALA A 279 26.71 -1.49 10.97
C ALA A 279 27.37 -0.48 10.03
N GLU A 280 28.68 -0.62 9.78
CA GLU A 280 29.42 0.25 8.85
C GLU A 280 28.92 0.11 7.40
N VAL A 281 28.64 -1.13 6.96
CA VAL A 281 28.03 -1.38 5.64
C VAL A 281 26.70 -0.67 5.49
N THR A 282 25.82 -0.82 6.51
CA THR A 282 24.48 -0.25 6.46
C THR A 282 24.52 1.28 6.44
N GLU A 283 25.38 1.88 7.26
CA GLU A 283 25.58 3.33 7.30
C GLU A 283 26.11 3.85 5.96
N LYS A 284 27.14 3.22 5.42
CA LYS A 284 27.73 3.60 4.15
C LYS A 284 26.76 3.48 2.97
N VAL A 285 26.01 2.38 2.89
CA VAL A 285 24.94 2.18 1.89
C VAL A 285 23.87 3.26 2.01
N GLN A 286 23.46 3.61 3.23
CA GLN A 286 22.52 4.71 3.42
C GLN A 286 23.06 6.07 2.94
N GLU A 287 24.32 6.37 3.28
CA GLU A 287 24.97 7.61 2.82
C GLU A 287 25.01 7.67 1.29
N GLU A 288 25.40 6.59 0.62
CA GLU A 288 25.43 6.51 -0.83
C GLU A 288 24.02 6.67 -1.46
N LEU A 289 23.02 5.99 -0.95
CA LEU A 289 21.65 6.12 -1.44
C LEU A 289 21.06 7.52 -1.22
N LEU A 290 21.50 8.25 -0.19
CA LEU A 290 21.10 9.65 0.02
C LEU A 290 21.72 10.61 -0.98
N THR A 291 22.88 10.29 -1.59
CA THR A 291 23.51 11.13 -2.62
C THR A 291 22.85 10.97 -3.98
N ILE A 292 22.08 9.89 -4.19
CA ILE A 292 21.41 9.59 -5.44
C ILE A 292 20.09 10.37 -5.49
N GLU A 293 19.88 11.12 -6.58
CA GLU A 293 18.61 11.81 -6.81
C GLU A 293 17.47 10.79 -6.88
N LYS A 294 16.45 10.98 -6.04
CA LYS A 294 15.28 10.10 -6.05
C LYS A 294 14.34 10.50 -7.17
N THR A 295 13.91 9.53 -7.96
CA THR A 295 13.00 9.73 -9.08
C THR A 295 11.57 9.39 -8.68
N GLU A 296 10.59 10.20 -9.13
CA GLU A 296 9.17 9.93 -8.91
C GLU A 296 8.75 8.71 -9.75
N PHE A 297 8.15 7.72 -9.14
CA PHE A 297 7.50 6.61 -9.85
C PHE A 297 6.05 6.45 -9.43
N GLU A 298 5.23 5.94 -10.34
CA GLU A 298 3.83 5.69 -10.08
C GLU A 298 3.65 4.47 -9.18
N ALA A 299 3.37 4.70 -7.90
CA ALA A 299 2.91 3.63 -7.03
C ALA A 299 1.41 3.38 -7.25
N LYS A 300 0.98 2.13 -7.06
CA LYS A 300 -0.40 1.64 -7.22
C LYS A 300 -1.47 2.72 -7.02
N GLN A 301 -2.31 2.88 -8.05
CA GLN A 301 -3.49 3.73 -7.99
C GLN A 301 -4.46 3.17 -6.93
N PHE A 302 -4.59 3.86 -5.82
CA PHE A 302 -5.66 3.56 -4.88
C PHE A 302 -6.91 4.31 -5.30
N ALA A 303 -8.01 3.59 -5.48
CA ALA A 303 -9.30 4.21 -5.68
C ALA A 303 -9.79 4.79 -4.35
N ASP A 304 -9.57 6.08 -4.14
CA ASP A 304 -10.17 6.79 -3.00
C ASP A 304 -11.61 7.18 -3.34
N TYR A 305 -12.55 6.67 -2.54
CA TYR A 305 -13.98 6.93 -2.71
C TYR A 305 -14.39 8.09 -1.82
N LYS A 306 -14.76 9.23 -2.42
CA LYS A 306 -15.26 10.39 -1.68
C LYS A 306 -16.61 10.10 -1.04
N SER A 307 -16.65 10.24 0.27
CA SER A 307 -17.83 10.19 1.12
C SER A 307 -18.76 11.39 0.84
N GLN A 308 -20.07 11.14 0.62
CA GLN A 308 -21.06 12.16 0.25
C GLN A 308 -22.14 12.36 1.33
N PHE A 309 -21.95 11.88 2.54
CA PHE A 309 -22.94 11.98 3.62
C PHE A 309 -23.36 13.42 3.95
N GLN A 310 -22.44 14.38 3.74
CA GLN A 310 -22.65 15.80 4.07
C GLN A 310 -23.86 16.40 3.38
N TRP A 311 -24.10 16.07 2.11
CA TRP A 311 -25.24 16.56 1.35
C TRP A 311 -26.57 16.06 1.90
N PHE A 312 -26.61 14.80 2.31
CA PHE A 312 -27.82 14.19 2.87
C PHE A 312 -28.11 14.71 4.29
N VAL A 313 -27.08 14.92 5.10
CA VAL A 313 -27.23 15.55 6.43
C VAL A 313 -27.65 17.02 6.28
N GLY A 314 -27.07 17.77 5.36
CA GLY A 314 -27.45 19.14 5.08
C GLY A 314 -28.93 19.24 4.64
N LEU A 315 -29.37 18.35 3.76
CA LEU A 315 -30.78 18.27 3.32
C LEU A 315 -31.71 17.96 4.50
N ALA A 316 -31.33 17.01 5.35
CA ALA A 316 -32.15 16.65 6.52
C ALA A 316 -32.31 17.82 7.49
N ILE A 317 -31.22 18.55 7.77
CA ILE A 317 -31.25 19.75 8.62
C ILE A 317 -32.16 20.83 7.98
N LEU A 318 -32.06 21.06 6.69
CA LEU A 318 -32.90 22.01 5.97
C LEU A 318 -34.40 21.64 6.10
N LEU A 319 -34.74 20.36 5.91
CA LEU A 319 -36.12 19.88 6.02
C LEU A 319 -36.67 20.03 7.45
N LEU A 320 -35.85 19.76 8.46
CA LEU A 320 -36.23 19.93 9.87
C LEU A 320 -36.43 21.42 10.22
N LEU A 321 -35.55 22.30 9.72
CA LEU A 321 -35.74 23.74 9.89
C LEU A 321 -37.02 24.22 9.23
N LEU A 322 -37.34 23.76 8.03
CA LEU A 322 -38.61 24.08 7.35
C LEU A 322 -39.80 23.58 8.19
N ASP A 323 -39.72 22.42 8.81
CA ASP A 323 -40.78 21.91 9.71
C ASP A 323 -40.99 22.84 10.93
N VAL A 324 -39.92 23.28 11.59
CA VAL A 324 -39.98 24.18 12.74
C VAL A 324 -40.63 25.52 12.38
N PHE A 325 -40.23 26.12 11.25
CA PHE A 325 -40.77 27.40 10.78
C PHE A 325 -42.19 27.30 10.23
N MET A 326 -42.69 26.08 9.94
CA MET A 326 -44.02 25.88 9.43
C MET A 326 -45.08 25.92 10.55
N LEU A 327 -45.70 27.08 10.74
CA LEU A 327 -46.82 27.24 11.68
C LEU A 327 -48.07 26.50 11.20
N GLU A 328 -48.84 25.85 12.08
CA GLU A 328 -50.06 25.14 11.74
C GLU A 328 -51.24 26.06 11.36
N ARG A 329 -51.05 27.37 11.49
CA ARG A 329 -52.06 28.37 11.10
C ARG A 329 -52.08 28.60 9.59
N LYS A 330 -53.27 28.93 9.06
CA LYS A 330 -53.42 29.35 7.61
C LYS A 330 -52.57 30.60 7.40
N THR A 331 -51.61 30.54 6.49
CA THR A 331 -50.74 31.68 6.17
C THR A 331 -51.41 32.50 5.06
N SER A 332 -51.59 33.80 5.23
CA SER A 332 -52.28 34.68 4.32
C SER A 332 -51.64 34.75 2.92
N TRP A 333 -50.32 34.61 2.86
CA TRP A 333 -49.54 34.61 1.62
C TRP A 333 -49.79 33.38 0.73
N ILE A 334 -49.94 32.20 1.32
CA ILE A 334 -50.25 30.93 0.58
C ILE A 334 -51.68 30.97 0.01
N ARG A 335 -52.59 31.71 0.64
CA ARG A 335 -53.93 31.96 0.13
C ARG A 335 -53.95 32.70 -1.20
N ARG A 336 -52.97 33.60 -1.43
CA ARG A 336 -52.88 34.36 -2.71
C ARG A 336 -52.42 33.46 -3.87
N LEU A 337 -51.65 32.40 -3.59
CA LEU A 337 -51.13 31.47 -4.61
C LEU A 337 -52.16 30.43 -5.08
N ASN A 338 -53.32 30.31 -4.39
CA ASN A 338 -54.45 29.43 -4.74
C ASN A 338 -54.07 27.98 -5.13
N LEU A 339 -52.98 27.47 -4.60
CA LEU A 339 -52.34 26.18 -4.94
C LEU A 339 -53.20 24.97 -4.58
N PHE A 340 -54.17 25.17 -3.67
CA PHE A 340 -55.05 24.11 -3.19
C PHE A 340 -56.49 24.66 -3.19
N ASN A 341 -57.23 24.40 -4.22
CA ASN A 341 -58.62 24.81 -4.46
C ASN A 341 -59.54 24.52 -3.26
N GLU A 342 -59.46 25.29 -2.16
CA GLU A 342 -60.41 25.25 -1.08
C GLU A 342 -61.69 25.88 -1.54
N LYS A 343 -62.69 25.05 -1.89
CA LYS A 343 -64.04 25.47 -2.28
C LYS A 343 -64.53 26.55 -1.30
N ARG A 344 -64.72 27.77 -1.82
CA ARG A 344 -65.54 28.77 -1.14
C ARG A 344 -66.91 28.16 -0.88
N LYS A 345 -67.33 27.95 0.37
CA LYS A 345 -68.75 27.90 0.69
C LYS A 345 -69.26 29.30 0.45
N THR A 346 -69.97 29.49 -0.64
CA THR A 346 -70.87 30.62 -0.83
C THR A 346 -71.87 30.59 0.28
N GLU A 347 -71.89 31.63 1.10
CA GLU A 347 -72.98 31.92 2.01
C GLU A 347 -74.18 32.35 1.13
N GLU A 348 -75.23 31.54 1.18
CA GLU A 348 -76.61 31.95 1.08
C GLU A 348 -77.22 32.10 2.44
#